data_088afd41c128dd9b89ed5bc870dfaa9d
#
_entry.id   088afd41c128dd9b89ed5bc870dfaa9d
#
_cell.length_a   1.000
_cell.length_b   1.000
_cell.length_c   1.000
_cell.angle_alpha   90.00
_cell.angle_beta   90.00
_cell.angle_gamma   90.00
#
_symmetry.space_group_name_H-M   'P 1'
#
loop_
_entity.id
_entity.type
_entity.pdbx_description
1 polymer ?
#
loop_
_entity_poly.entity_id
_entity_poly.type
_entity_poly.pdbx_seq_one_letter_code
_entity_poly.pdbx_strand_id
1 'polypeptide(L)'
;TIKELAEKMKLQPSAIVKKLFLQGTIVTINQEIDFEKAEEIAMEYDVLCEKEKKINVIEELLREEEEDEKDMVSRPPVICVMGHVDHGKTSLLDAIRQSNVTSREAGGITQHIGAYVVEANGQRITFLDTPGHEAFTAMRMRGAQATDIAILVVAADDGVMPQTVEAINHAKAAGVEIIVAVNKIDKPSANVERVKQELSEYELIPEDWGGSTVFVPVSAHTKEGIPELLEMILLTAEVKELKANPNRKARGLVIEAQLDKGRGPVATVLVQKGTLKVGDSIAAGSCYGRVRAMMDDKGNRVKEAGPSTPVEILGLNDVPNAGEVFVALQNEKEARSFAETFITEGKNKLIEDTKAKLSLDDLFSQIKAGNVKELPIIVKADVQGSVEAVKQSLVKLSNEEVVVKVIHGGVGT
;
A
#
# COMPACT_ATOMS: atom_id res chain seq x y z
N THR A 1 3.11 19.47 -28.18
CA THR A 1 2.56 20.46 -29.15
C THR A 1 3.65 20.96 -30.10
N ILE A 2 3.25 21.46 -31.27
CA ILE A 2 4.18 22.10 -32.25
C ILE A 2 4.93 23.27 -31.62
N LYS A 3 4.31 24.01 -30.73
CA LYS A 3 4.93 25.12 -29.99
C LYS A 3 6.08 24.63 -29.11
N GLU A 4 5.89 23.60 -28.33
CA GLU A 4 6.91 23.02 -27.46
C GLU A 4 8.07 22.41 -28.25
N LEU A 5 7.76 21.75 -29.38
CA LEU A 5 8.78 21.23 -30.28
C LEU A 5 9.64 22.40 -30.83
N ALA A 6 9.01 23.48 -31.29
CA ALA A 6 9.71 24.65 -31.80
C ALA A 6 10.59 25.33 -30.72
N GLU A 7 10.09 25.44 -29.49
CA GLU A 7 10.86 25.99 -28.36
C GLU A 7 12.09 25.14 -28.04
N LYS A 8 11.94 23.80 -28.02
CA LYS A 8 13.07 22.86 -27.82
C LYS A 8 14.08 22.91 -28.94
N MET A 9 13.63 23.07 -30.18
CA MET A 9 14.49 23.27 -31.36
C MET A 9 15.08 24.67 -31.47
N LYS A 10 14.71 25.61 -30.61
CA LYS A 10 15.07 27.02 -30.66
C LYS A 10 14.66 27.71 -31.97
N LEU A 11 13.53 27.30 -32.54
CA LEU A 11 12.93 27.83 -33.76
C LEU A 11 11.64 28.59 -33.44
N GLN A 12 11.21 29.44 -34.36
CA GLN A 12 9.90 30.07 -34.24
C GLN A 12 8.78 29.06 -34.63
N PRO A 13 7.73 28.90 -33.83
CA PRO A 13 6.63 27.97 -34.15
C PRO A 13 5.98 28.23 -35.51
N SER A 14 5.94 29.48 -35.94
CA SER A 14 5.43 29.90 -37.26
C SER A 14 6.25 29.36 -38.44
N ALA A 15 7.53 29.10 -38.25
CA ALA A 15 8.39 28.53 -39.30
C ALA A 15 8.02 27.04 -39.55
N ILE A 16 7.77 26.29 -38.50
CA ILE A 16 7.35 24.86 -38.58
C ILE A 16 5.97 24.78 -39.23
N VAL A 17 5.01 25.57 -38.77
CA VAL A 17 3.64 25.60 -39.32
C VAL A 17 3.65 25.97 -40.81
N LYS A 18 4.44 26.98 -41.22
CA LYS A 18 4.56 27.38 -42.61
C LYS A 18 5.13 26.26 -43.48
N LYS A 19 6.13 25.52 -43.00
CA LYS A 19 6.74 24.41 -43.70
C LYS A 19 5.75 23.26 -43.88
N LEU A 20 5.04 22.87 -42.84
CA LEU A 20 4.01 21.82 -42.89
C LEU A 20 2.85 22.22 -43.82
N PHE A 21 2.49 23.51 -43.85
CA PHE A 21 1.48 24.02 -44.77
C PHE A 21 1.91 23.92 -46.24
N LEU A 22 3.20 24.15 -46.54
CA LEU A 22 3.75 23.97 -47.89
C LEU A 22 3.79 22.48 -48.33
N GLN A 23 3.82 21.56 -47.37
CA GLN A 23 3.74 20.13 -47.58
C GLN A 23 2.28 19.63 -47.66
N GLY A 24 1.30 20.52 -47.60
CA GLY A 24 -0.12 20.18 -47.70
C GLY A 24 -0.80 19.76 -46.39
N THR A 25 -0.10 19.91 -45.26
CA THR A 25 -0.66 19.55 -43.92
C THR A 25 -1.05 20.84 -43.19
N ILE A 26 -2.35 21.05 -42.95
CA ILE A 26 -2.85 22.19 -42.20
C ILE A 26 -2.78 21.85 -40.69
N VAL A 27 -1.92 22.57 -39.98
CA VAL A 27 -1.70 22.41 -38.54
C VAL A 27 -1.75 23.74 -37.81
N THR A 28 -2.11 23.73 -36.54
CA THR A 28 -2.09 24.90 -35.67
C THR A 28 -0.92 24.84 -34.68
N ILE A 29 -0.48 25.98 -34.16
CA ILE A 29 0.66 26.11 -33.25
C ILE A 29 0.46 25.26 -31.96
N ASN A 30 -0.77 25.12 -31.49
CA ASN A 30 -1.10 24.41 -30.29
C ASN A 30 -1.55 22.96 -30.55
N GLN A 31 -1.49 22.50 -31.79
CA GLN A 31 -1.88 21.13 -32.13
C GLN A 31 -0.88 20.13 -31.54
N GLU A 32 -1.41 19.07 -30.96
CA GLU A 32 -0.65 17.94 -30.47
C GLU A 32 -0.23 17.06 -31.66
N ILE A 33 1.00 16.62 -31.65
CA ILE A 33 1.58 15.71 -32.63
C ILE A 33 2.19 14.51 -31.90
N ASP A 34 2.14 13.36 -32.53
CA ASP A 34 2.81 12.15 -32.02
C ASP A 34 4.35 12.27 -32.15
N PHE A 35 5.05 11.35 -31.48
CA PHE A 35 6.52 11.39 -31.48
C PHE A 35 7.11 11.15 -32.87
N GLU A 36 6.52 10.22 -33.64
CA GLU A 36 6.99 9.89 -35.01
C GLU A 36 6.94 11.15 -35.92
N LYS A 37 5.86 11.88 -35.82
CA LYS A 37 5.69 13.12 -36.58
C LYS A 37 6.58 14.25 -36.06
N ALA A 38 6.83 14.29 -34.77
CA ALA A 38 7.80 15.26 -34.20
C ALA A 38 9.24 14.93 -34.64
N GLU A 39 9.59 13.65 -34.75
CA GLU A 39 10.88 13.19 -35.25
C GLU A 39 11.07 13.50 -36.72
N GLU A 40 10.05 13.27 -37.58
CA GLU A 40 10.07 13.67 -38.99
C GLU A 40 10.33 15.16 -39.15
N ILE A 41 9.60 15.99 -38.41
CA ILE A 41 9.77 17.44 -38.45
C ILE A 41 11.17 17.84 -38.00
N ALA A 42 11.70 17.25 -36.96
CA ALA A 42 13.02 17.56 -36.44
C ALA A 42 14.14 17.13 -37.40
N MET A 43 14.03 15.96 -38.02
CA MET A 43 14.98 15.50 -39.05
C MET A 43 15.07 16.45 -40.24
N GLU A 44 13.97 17.08 -40.62
CA GLU A 44 13.97 18.08 -41.70
C GLU A 44 14.74 19.39 -41.35
N TYR A 45 15.05 19.59 -40.08
CA TYR A 45 15.88 20.69 -39.57
C TYR A 45 17.26 20.22 -39.08
N ASP A 46 17.69 19.01 -39.48
CA ASP A 46 18.94 18.38 -39.03
C ASP A 46 19.07 18.25 -37.51
N VAL A 47 17.95 18.11 -36.80
CA VAL A 47 17.90 17.93 -35.34
C VAL A 47 17.53 16.51 -35.02
N LEU A 48 18.39 15.83 -34.26
CA LEU A 48 18.10 14.49 -33.74
C LEU A 48 17.14 14.60 -32.56
N CYS A 49 16.04 13.84 -32.60
CA CYS A 49 15.09 13.74 -31.50
C CYS A 49 15.30 12.44 -30.73
N GLU A 50 15.40 12.55 -29.43
CA GLU A 50 15.27 11.40 -28.53
C GLU A 50 14.00 11.56 -27.69
N LYS A 51 13.30 10.45 -27.49
CA LYS A 51 12.09 10.45 -26.64
C LYS A 51 12.48 10.81 -25.21
N GLU A 52 12.03 11.96 -24.73
CA GLU A 52 12.25 12.36 -23.34
C GLU A 52 11.65 11.29 -22.42
N LYS A 53 12.49 10.58 -21.68
CA LYS A 53 12.01 9.72 -20.61
C LYS A 53 11.42 10.66 -19.55
N LYS A 54 10.10 10.65 -19.38
CA LYS A 54 9.48 11.32 -18.23
C LYS A 54 10.04 10.62 -16.98
N ILE A 55 11.06 11.24 -16.39
CA ILE A 55 11.59 10.77 -15.11
C ILE A 55 10.50 11.07 -14.09
N ASN A 56 9.98 10.02 -13.49
CA ASN A 56 9.07 10.18 -12.37
C ASN A 56 9.90 10.68 -11.18
N VAL A 57 9.87 11.97 -10.93
CA VAL A 57 10.68 12.63 -9.90
C VAL A 57 10.43 11.99 -8.52
N ILE A 58 9.21 11.50 -8.28
CA ILE A 58 8.87 10.79 -7.04
C ILE A 58 9.60 9.44 -6.99
N GLU A 59 9.64 8.69 -8.09
CA GLU A 59 10.37 7.41 -8.15
C GLU A 59 11.87 7.62 -7.98
N GLU A 60 12.43 8.69 -8.55
CA GLU A 60 13.83 9.03 -8.39
C GLU A 60 14.17 9.42 -6.94
N LEU A 61 13.32 10.23 -6.30
CA LEU A 61 13.43 10.58 -4.88
C LEU A 61 13.28 9.38 -3.95
N LEU A 62 12.49 8.39 -4.36
CA LEU A 62 12.28 7.15 -3.63
C LEU A 62 13.21 6.02 -4.12
N ARG A 63 14.08 6.28 -5.09
CA ARG A 63 15.03 5.29 -5.59
C ARG A 63 15.95 4.81 -4.48
N GLU A 64 16.10 3.51 -4.40
CA GLU A 64 17.03 2.89 -3.46
C GLU A 64 18.42 2.92 -4.05
N GLU A 65 19.39 3.38 -3.26
CA GLU A 65 20.80 3.18 -3.55
C GLU A 65 21.15 1.71 -3.31
N GLU A 66 21.98 1.14 -4.17
CA GLU A 66 22.51 -0.21 -3.96
C GLU A 66 23.32 -0.24 -2.65
N GLU A 67 22.98 -1.17 -1.79
CA GLU A 67 23.64 -1.32 -0.47
C GLU A 67 24.68 -2.44 -0.53
N ASP A 68 25.81 -2.22 0.13
CA ASP A 68 26.84 -3.26 0.28
C ASP A 68 26.27 -4.41 1.16
N GLU A 69 26.41 -5.63 0.70
CA GLU A 69 26.00 -6.83 1.46
C GLU A 69 26.66 -6.94 2.84
N LYS A 70 27.80 -6.30 3.02
CA LYS A 70 28.56 -6.29 4.29
C LYS A 70 27.86 -5.55 5.42
N ASP A 71 27.00 -4.59 5.09
CA ASP A 71 26.25 -3.78 6.05
C ASP A 71 24.88 -4.38 6.38
N MET A 72 24.53 -5.46 5.72
CA MET A 72 23.24 -6.14 5.88
C MET A 72 23.27 -7.07 7.10
N VAL A 73 22.29 -6.89 7.99
CA VAL A 73 22.08 -7.71 9.19
C VAL A 73 20.74 -8.42 9.08
N SER A 74 20.65 -9.62 9.62
CA SER A 74 19.37 -10.34 9.71
C SER A 74 18.34 -9.50 10.46
N ARG A 75 17.11 -9.46 9.95
CA ARG A 75 15.99 -8.74 10.54
C ARG A 75 14.81 -9.64 10.85
N PRO A 76 13.97 -9.29 11.83
CA PRO A 76 12.74 -10.00 12.09
C PRO A 76 11.83 -10.08 10.84
N PRO A 77 11.10 -11.18 10.64
CA PRO A 77 10.09 -11.26 9.60
C PRO A 77 8.89 -10.35 9.92
N VAL A 78 8.31 -9.80 8.88
CA VAL A 78 7.04 -9.07 8.94
C VAL A 78 5.97 -9.92 8.28
N ILE A 79 4.89 -10.19 9.01
CA ILE A 79 3.84 -11.12 8.63
C ILE A 79 2.52 -10.40 8.52
N CYS A 80 1.77 -10.57 7.43
CA CYS A 80 0.36 -10.17 7.38
C CYS A 80 -0.55 -11.37 7.63
N VAL A 81 -1.66 -11.13 8.34
CA VAL A 81 -2.69 -12.14 8.56
C VAL A 81 -3.92 -11.83 7.75
N MET A 82 -4.30 -12.74 6.88
CA MET A 82 -5.36 -12.58 5.90
C MET A 82 -6.36 -13.74 5.95
N GLY A 83 -7.50 -13.58 5.31
CA GLY A 83 -8.53 -14.60 5.20
C GLY A 83 -9.92 -14.03 5.40
N HIS A 84 -10.92 -14.89 5.32
CA HIS A 84 -12.33 -14.53 5.43
C HIS A 84 -12.69 -13.98 6.82
N VAL A 85 -13.77 -13.19 6.90
CA VAL A 85 -14.44 -12.83 8.16
C VAL A 85 -14.86 -14.14 8.85
N ASP A 86 -14.87 -14.18 10.18
CA ASP A 86 -15.25 -15.32 11.01
C ASP A 86 -14.37 -16.58 10.90
N HIS A 87 -13.29 -16.59 10.09
CA HIS A 87 -12.30 -17.67 10.12
C HIS A 87 -11.37 -17.62 11.35
N GLY A 88 -11.54 -16.62 12.21
CA GLY A 88 -10.86 -16.52 13.50
C GLY A 88 -9.47 -15.91 13.44
N LYS A 89 -9.20 -15.00 12.48
CA LYS A 89 -7.94 -14.26 12.40
C LYS A 89 -7.59 -13.53 13.70
N THR A 90 -8.49 -12.66 14.15
CA THR A 90 -8.29 -11.88 15.39
C THR A 90 -8.16 -12.79 16.61
N SER A 91 -8.94 -13.88 16.67
CA SER A 91 -8.83 -14.86 17.76
C SER A 91 -7.48 -15.60 17.74
N LEU A 92 -6.97 -15.95 16.56
CA LEU A 92 -5.65 -16.55 16.39
C LEU A 92 -4.55 -15.60 16.87
N LEU A 93 -4.65 -14.33 16.48
CA LEU A 93 -3.70 -13.29 16.90
C LEU A 93 -3.77 -13.01 18.40
N ASP A 94 -4.97 -12.99 18.99
CA ASP A 94 -5.14 -12.88 20.43
C ASP A 94 -4.50 -14.07 21.19
N ALA A 95 -4.63 -15.27 20.63
CA ALA A 95 -4.01 -16.47 21.22
C ALA A 95 -2.46 -16.41 21.13
N ILE A 96 -1.91 -15.90 20.03
CA ILE A 96 -0.46 -15.66 19.83
C ILE A 96 0.05 -14.59 20.79
N ARG A 97 -0.65 -13.46 20.90
CA ARG A 97 -0.30 -12.34 21.80
C ARG A 97 -0.55 -12.63 23.29
N GLN A 98 -1.34 -13.62 23.61
CA GLN A 98 -1.91 -13.82 24.94
C GLN A 98 -2.70 -12.56 25.42
N SER A 99 -3.42 -11.93 24.49
CA SER A 99 -4.22 -10.73 24.69
C SER A 99 -5.71 -11.04 24.48
N ASN A 100 -6.56 -10.04 24.66
CA ASN A 100 -8.00 -10.16 24.46
C ASN A 100 -8.51 -8.86 23.74
N VAL A 101 -8.00 -8.63 22.53
CA VAL A 101 -8.35 -7.46 21.71
C VAL A 101 -9.75 -7.63 21.14
N THR A 102 -10.14 -8.84 20.78
CA THR A 102 -11.47 -9.20 20.26
C THR A 102 -12.60 -8.67 21.13
N SER A 103 -12.43 -8.64 22.46
CA SER A 103 -13.45 -8.12 23.39
C SER A 103 -13.54 -6.62 23.45
N ARG A 104 -12.55 -5.90 22.94
CA ARG A 104 -12.44 -4.43 22.98
C ARG A 104 -12.83 -3.77 21.67
N GLU A 105 -12.76 -4.48 20.57
CA GLU A 105 -13.15 -3.98 19.25
C GLU A 105 -14.66 -4.01 19.07
N ALA A 106 -15.20 -2.98 18.43
CA ALA A 106 -16.63 -2.90 18.13
C ALA A 106 -17.06 -4.04 17.18
N GLY A 107 -17.96 -4.88 17.65
CA GLY A 107 -18.42 -6.06 16.91
C GLY A 107 -17.47 -7.25 16.95
N GLY A 108 -16.36 -7.20 17.69
CA GLY A 108 -15.39 -8.30 17.81
C GLY A 108 -14.61 -8.58 16.51
N ILE A 109 -14.51 -7.60 15.63
CA ILE A 109 -13.82 -7.71 14.33
C ILE A 109 -12.76 -6.63 14.20
N THR A 110 -11.62 -6.97 13.59
CA THR A 110 -10.57 -5.99 13.26
C THR A 110 -11.06 -5.02 12.21
N GLN A 111 -10.99 -3.71 12.51
CA GLN A 111 -11.43 -2.63 11.62
C GLN A 111 -10.27 -1.74 11.17
N HIS A 112 -9.16 -1.75 11.87
CA HIS A 112 -7.93 -1.00 11.58
C HIS A 112 -6.77 -1.95 11.33
N ILE A 113 -5.74 -1.52 10.60
CA ILE A 113 -4.52 -2.31 10.50
C ILE A 113 -3.76 -2.19 11.82
N GLY A 114 -3.72 -3.27 12.57
CA GLY A 114 -2.90 -3.38 13.78
C GLY A 114 -1.48 -3.86 13.45
N ALA A 115 -0.46 -3.24 14.04
CA ALA A 115 0.93 -3.68 13.92
C ALA A 115 1.52 -3.93 15.31
N TYR A 116 2.13 -5.11 15.52
CA TYR A 116 2.66 -5.47 16.83
C TYR A 116 3.78 -6.51 16.73
N VAL A 117 4.58 -6.61 17.78
CA VAL A 117 5.72 -7.50 17.87
C VAL A 117 5.46 -8.61 18.87
N VAL A 118 5.69 -9.85 18.44
CA VAL A 118 5.66 -11.04 19.29
C VAL A 118 7.08 -11.61 19.37
N GLU A 119 7.42 -12.15 20.54
CA GLU A 119 8.66 -12.89 20.73
C GLU A 119 8.35 -14.39 20.79
N ALA A 120 8.96 -15.16 19.89
CA ALA A 120 8.83 -16.61 19.83
C ALA A 120 10.22 -17.22 19.69
N ASN A 121 10.56 -18.22 20.53
CA ASN A 121 11.84 -18.92 20.54
C ASN A 121 13.05 -17.95 20.64
N GLY A 122 12.89 -16.82 21.33
CA GLY A 122 13.95 -15.79 21.45
C GLY A 122 14.15 -14.93 20.21
N GLN A 123 13.29 -15.06 19.20
CA GLN A 123 13.26 -14.24 17.98
C GLN A 123 12.02 -13.40 17.93
N ARG A 124 12.13 -12.22 17.30
CA ARG A 124 11.02 -11.30 17.12
C ARG A 124 10.29 -11.60 15.81
N ILE A 125 8.97 -11.51 15.83
CA ILE A 125 8.10 -11.59 14.66
C ILE A 125 7.17 -10.39 14.71
N THR A 126 7.10 -9.64 13.62
CA THR A 126 6.17 -8.50 13.50
C THR A 126 4.92 -8.93 12.75
N PHE A 127 3.77 -8.79 13.37
CA PHE A 127 2.48 -9.09 12.75
C PHE A 127 1.76 -7.83 12.32
N LEU A 128 1.16 -7.87 11.15
CA LEU A 128 0.19 -6.90 10.65
C LEU A 128 -1.18 -7.59 10.57
N ASP A 129 -2.10 -7.17 11.43
CA ASP A 129 -3.49 -7.63 11.39
C ASP A 129 -4.29 -6.82 10.38
N THR A 130 -4.96 -7.49 9.46
CA THR A 130 -5.75 -6.83 8.42
C THR A 130 -7.23 -7.16 8.52
N PRO A 131 -8.13 -6.16 8.33
CA PRO A 131 -9.57 -6.41 8.33
C PRO A 131 -9.99 -7.43 7.27
N GLY A 132 -10.86 -8.38 7.65
CA GLY A 132 -11.35 -9.43 6.75
C GLY A 132 -12.48 -9.00 5.81
N HIS A 133 -13.20 -7.92 6.13
CA HIS A 133 -14.39 -7.50 5.38
C HIS A 133 -14.02 -6.96 3.98
N GLU A 134 -14.87 -7.22 2.98
CA GLU A 134 -14.62 -6.84 1.57
C GLU A 134 -14.40 -5.33 1.36
N ALA A 135 -14.99 -4.46 2.20
CA ALA A 135 -14.78 -3.02 2.13
C ALA A 135 -13.31 -2.60 2.31
N PHE A 136 -12.48 -3.45 2.93
CA PHE A 136 -11.09 -3.15 3.28
C PHE A 136 -10.06 -3.79 2.34
N THR A 137 -10.40 -3.99 1.07
CA THR A 137 -9.50 -4.55 0.03
C THR A 137 -8.16 -3.81 -0.05
N ALA A 138 -8.19 -2.46 -0.03
CA ALA A 138 -6.98 -1.65 -0.07
C ALA A 138 -6.05 -1.88 1.14
N MET A 139 -6.63 -2.12 2.33
CA MET A 139 -5.86 -2.44 3.54
C MET A 139 -5.19 -3.81 3.42
N ARG A 140 -5.87 -4.83 2.88
CA ARG A 140 -5.29 -6.16 2.65
C ARG A 140 -4.15 -6.12 1.64
N MET A 141 -4.35 -5.43 0.52
CA MET A 141 -3.31 -5.25 -0.50
C MET A 141 -2.07 -4.55 0.09
N ARG A 142 -2.26 -3.51 0.88
CA ARG A 142 -1.20 -2.78 1.58
C ARG A 142 -0.48 -3.68 2.59
N GLY A 143 -1.24 -4.46 3.36
CA GLY A 143 -0.68 -5.45 4.29
C GLY A 143 0.24 -6.43 3.56
N ALA A 144 -0.19 -7.02 2.44
CA ALA A 144 0.63 -7.92 1.63
C ALA A 144 1.91 -7.26 1.12
N GLN A 145 1.82 -6.04 0.58
CA GLN A 145 2.98 -5.32 0.04
C GLN A 145 4.02 -4.89 1.10
N ALA A 146 3.58 -4.80 2.36
CA ALA A 146 4.43 -4.39 3.47
C ALA A 146 5.17 -5.57 4.14
N THR A 147 4.87 -6.82 3.79
CA THR A 147 5.25 -8.02 4.52
C THR A 147 6.12 -8.98 3.71
N ASP A 148 6.77 -9.89 4.42
CA ASP A 148 7.64 -10.93 3.86
C ASP A 148 6.91 -12.25 3.65
N ILE A 149 5.93 -12.53 4.53
CA ILE A 149 5.14 -13.76 4.58
C ILE A 149 3.68 -13.38 4.85
N ALA A 150 2.74 -14.06 4.21
CA ALA A 150 1.32 -13.95 4.47
C ALA A 150 0.80 -15.22 5.16
N ILE A 151 0.10 -15.07 6.28
CA ILE A 151 -0.64 -16.17 6.90
C ILE A 151 -2.07 -16.11 6.38
N LEU A 152 -2.47 -17.14 5.64
CA LEU A 152 -3.82 -17.32 5.17
C LEU A 152 -4.60 -18.16 6.17
N VAL A 153 -5.51 -17.55 6.91
CA VAL A 153 -6.35 -18.24 7.90
C VAL A 153 -7.62 -18.75 7.23
N VAL A 154 -7.80 -20.07 7.25
CA VAL A 154 -8.98 -20.75 6.69
C VAL A 154 -9.60 -21.62 7.78
N ALA A 155 -10.90 -21.48 7.99
CA ALA A 155 -11.60 -22.32 8.98
C ALA A 155 -11.85 -23.72 8.43
N ALA A 156 -11.51 -24.75 9.20
CA ALA A 156 -11.62 -26.15 8.82
C ALA A 156 -13.08 -26.62 8.61
N ASP A 157 -14.04 -25.91 9.18
CA ASP A 157 -15.47 -26.18 9.07
C ASP A 157 -16.12 -25.49 7.87
N ASP A 158 -15.62 -24.32 7.47
CA ASP A 158 -16.21 -23.50 6.40
C ASP A 158 -15.54 -23.73 5.02
N GLY A 159 -14.21 -23.94 5.00
CA GLY A 159 -13.44 -24.09 3.75
C GLY A 159 -13.07 -22.76 3.09
N VAL A 160 -12.87 -22.78 1.77
CA VAL A 160 -12.45 -21.60 0.98
C VAL A 160 -13.64 -20.70 0.66
N MET A 161 -13.55 -19.44 1.08
CA MET A 161 -14.56 -18.42 0.90
C MET A 161 -14.08 -17.31 -0.08
N PRO A 162 -14.99 -16.49 -0.66
CA PRO A 162 -14.59 -15.47 -1.66
C PRO A 162 -13.47 -14.53 -1.20
N GLN A 163 -13.48 -14.10 0.06
CA GLN A 163 -12.43 -13.24 0.62
C GLN A 163 -11.13 -13.99 0.87
N THR A 164 -11.17 -15.32 1.00
CA THR A 164 -9.97 -16.18 1.01
C THR A 164 -9.28 -16.16 -0.35
N VAL A 165 -10.06 -16.27 -1.43
CA VAL A 165 -9.54 -16.19 -2.80
C VAL A 165 -8.96 -14.81 -3.09
N GLU A 166 -9.62 -13.74 -2.65
CA GLU A 166 -9.10 -12.37 -2.75
C GLU A 166 -7.76 -12.22 -2.02
N ALA A 167 -7.65 -12.77 -0.80
CA ALA A 167 -6.42 -12.74 -0.01
C ALA A 167 -5.27 -13.49 -0.69
N ILE A 168 -5.53 -14.66 -1.30
CA ILE A 168 -4.55 -15.41 -2.11
C ILE A 168 -4.05 -14.56 -3.28
N ASN A 169 -4.97 -13.92 -4.00
CA ASN A 169 -4.61 -13.08 -5.15
C ASN A 169 -3.75 -11.88 -4.73
N HIS A 170 -4.04 -11.24 -3.59
CA HIS A 170 -3.22 -10.14 -3.07
C HIS A 170 -1.83 -10.60 -2.66
N ALA A 171 -1.71 -11.75 -1.98
CA ALA A 171 -0.42 -12.31 -1.59
C ALA A 171 0.42 -12.70 -2.81
N LYS A 172 -0.19 -13.37 -3.80
CA LYS A 172 0.48 -13.72 -5.06
C LYS A 172 0.91 -12.48 -5.84
N ALA A 173 0.04 -11.46 -5.95
CA ALA A 173 0.37 -10.20 -6.64
C ALA A 173 1.52 -9.43 -5.95
N ALA A 174 1.63 -9.54 -4.64
CA ALA A 174 2.73 -8.97 -3.86
C ALA A 174 4.00 -9.85 -3.89
N GLY A 175 3.95 -11.08 -4.41
CA GLY A 175 5.07 -12.01 -4.46
C GLY A 175 5.52 -12.51 -3.07
N VAL A 176 4.62 -12.50 -2.09
CA VAL A 176 4.92 -12.95 -0.72
C VAL A 176 4.60 -14.44 -0.54
N GLU A 177 5.39 -15.10 0.29
CA GLU A 177 5.18 -16.51 0.64
C GLU A 177 3.91 -16.68 1.45
N ILE A 178 3.16 -17.76 1.19
CA ILE A 178 1.89 -18.03 1.87
C ILE A 178 2.06 -19.23 2.78
N ILE A 179 1.78 -19.05 4.07
CA ILE A 179 1.59 -20.13 5.04
C ILE A 179 0.10 -20.25 5.33
N VAL A 180 -0.47 -21.43 5.20
CA VAL A 180 -1.89 -21.68 5.46
C VAL A 180 -2.08 -22.16 6.90
N ALA A 181 -2.81 -21.36 7.69
CA ALA A 181 -3.25 -21.75 9.02
C ALA A 181 -4.70 -22.26 8.94
N VAL A 182 -4.87 -23.57 9.02
CA VAL A 182 -6.20 -24.20 9.02
C VAL A 182 -6.75 -24.16 10.44
N ASN A 183 -7.61 -23.17 10.71
CA ASN A 183 -8.12 -22.86 12.04
C ASN A 183 -9.41 -23.62 12.38
N LYS A 184 -9.79 -23.64 13.67
CA LYS A 184 -10.99 -24.27 14.22
C LYS A 184 -10.97 -25.81 14.12
N ILE A 185 -9.79 -26.42 14.23
CA ILE A 185 -9.68 -27.89 14.19
C ILE A 185 -10.36 -28.60 15.40
N ASP A 186 -10.66 -27.84 16.45
CA ASP A 186 -11.40 -28.31 17.64
C ASP A 186 -12.89 -28.57 17.36
N LYS A 187 -13.43 -28.08 16.23
CA LYS A 187 -14.83 -28.29 15.89
C LYS A 187 -15.08 -29.74 15.37
N PRO A 188 -16.23 -30.34 15.70
CA PRO A 188 -16.57 -31.69 15.18
C PRO A 188 -16.74 -31.76 13.66
N SER A 189 -17.06 -30.61 13.03
CA SER A 189 -17.22 -30.48 11.56
C SER A 189 -15.92 -30.16 10.84
N ALA A 190 -14.79 -30.06 11.56
CA ALA A 190 -13.51 -29.71 10.97
C ALA A 190 -13.03 -30.78 9.97
N ASN A 191 -12.62 -30.34 8.79
CA ASN A 191 -12.07 -31.18 7.74
C ASN A 191 -10.87 -30.54 7.07
N VAL A 192 -9.68 -30.84 7.57
CA VAL A 192 -8.42 -30.26 7.08
C VAL A 192 -8.11 -30.71 5.64
N GLU A 193 -8.39 -31.98 5.31
CA GLU A 193 -8.12 -32.55 3.99
C GLU A 193 -8.99 -31.89 2.90
N ARG A 194 -10.23 -31.57 3.21
CA ARG A 194 -11.11 -30.79 2.33
C ARG A 194 -10.53 -29.41 2.05
N VAL A 195 -10.04 -28.72 3.09
CA VAL A 195 -9.42 -27.38 2.91
C VAL A 195 -8.16 -27.45 2.05
N LYS A 196 -7.31 -28.47 2.25
CA LYS A 196 -6.13 -28.71 1.40
C LYS A 196 -6.53 -28.92 -0.06
N GLN A 197 -7.57 -29.70 -0.31
CA GLN A 197 -8.09 -29.97 -1.65
C GLN A 197 -8.64 -28.71 -2.32
N GLU A 198 -9.47 -27.93 -1.62
CA GLU A 198 -10.03 -26.68 -2.13
C GLU A 198 -8.92 -25.63 -2.44
N LEU A 199 -7.89 -25.53 -1.60
CA LEU A 199 -6.77 -24.59 -1.80
C LEU A 199 -5.82 -25.01 -2.93
N SER A 200 -5.73 -26.32 -3.20
CA SER A 200 -4.91 -26.80 -4.32
C SER A 200 -5.44 -26.35 -5.70
N GLU A 201 -6.74 -26.05 -5.81
CA GLU A 201 -7.33 -25.44 -7.02
C GLU A 201 -6.79 -24.02 -7.28
N TYR A 202 -6.28 -23.36 -6.24
CA TYR A 202 -5.64 -22.04 -6.30
C TYR A 202 -4.11 -22.11 -6.30
N GLU A 203 -3.52 -23.28 -6.67
CA GLU A 203 -2.08 -23.52 -6.72
C GLU A 203 -1.37 -23.47 -5.36
N LEU A 204 -2.11 -23.58 -4.27
CA LEU A 204 -1.55 -23.76 -2.92
C LEU A 204 -1.53 -25.26 -2.61
N ILE A 205 -0.49 -25.94 -3.08
CA ILE A 205 -0.36 -27.40 -2.96
C ILE A 205 0.45 -27.71 -1.70
N PRO A 206 -0.08 -28.56 -0.79
CA PRO A 206 0.62 -28.96 0.41
C PRO A 206 1.95 -29.66 0.12
N GLU A 207 2.91 -29.54 1.03
CA GLU A 207 4.19 -30.26 0.96
C GLU A 207 3.99 -31.78 0.92
N ASP A 208 3.03 -32.31 1.69
CA ASP A 208 2.66 -33.72 1.72
C ASP A 208 2.22 -34.28 0.33
N TRP A 209 1.73 -33.40 -0.55
CA TRP A 209 1.29 -33.74 -1.91
C TRP A 209 2.33 -33.34 -2.96
N GLY A 210 3.56 -33.00 -2.53
CA GLY A 210 4.67 -32.63 -3.40
C GLY A 210 4.67 -31.15 -3.85
N GLY A 211 3.90 -30.30 -3.17
CA GLY A 211 3.92 -28.85 -3.35
C GLY A 211 4.97 -28.16 -2.48
N SER A 212 4.84 -26.86 -2.34
CA SER A 212 5.74 -26.00 -1.55
C SER A 212 5.02 -25.19 -0.48
N THR A 213 3.69 -25.32 -0.37
CA THR A 213 2.91 -24.52 0.59
C THR A 213 2.83 -25.21 1.92
N VAL A 214 3.20 -24.50 2.98
CA VAL A 214 3.13 -24.97 4.36
C VAL A 214 1.70 -24.87 4.87
N PHE A 215 1.15 -25.98 5.39
CA PHE A 215 -0.17 -26.04 6.02
C PHE A 215 -0.01 -26.40 7.49
N VAL A 216 -0.51 -25.57 8.37
CA VAL A 216 -0.47 -25.80 9.82
C VAL A 216 -1.90 -25.86 10.37
N PRO A 217 -2.35 -27.03 10.86
CA PRO A 217 -3.62 -27.13 11.57
C PRO A 217 -3.52 -26.43 12.94
N VAL A 218 -4.46 -25.52 13.23
CA VAL A 218 -4.45 -24.74 14.48
C VAL A 218 -5.85 -24.63 15.09
N SER A 219 -5.89 -24.41 16.38
CA SER A 219 -7.10 -23.93 17.07
C SER A 219 -6.76 -22.71 17.91
N ALA A 220 -7.33 -21.57 17.53
CA ALA A 220 -7.22 -20.35 18.33
C ALA A 220 -7.85 -20.51 19.72
N HIS A 221 -8.87 -21.36 19.85
CA HIS A 221 -9.60 -21.59 21.09
C HIS A 221 -8.81 -22.49 22.08
N THR A 222 -8.30 -23.61 21.61
CA THR A 222 -7.52 -24.55 22.44
C THR A 222 -6.03 -24.21 22.48
N LYS A 223 -5.57 -23.32 21.64
CA LYS A 223 -4.16 -22.94 21.40
C LYS A 223 -3.31 -24.07 20.81
N GLU A 224 -3.92 -25.13 20.32
CA GLU A 224 -3.25 -26.23 19.62
C GLU A 224 -2.66 -25.77 18.28
N GLY A 225 -1.47 -26.24 17.93
CA GLY A 225 -0.77 -25.90 16.68
C GLY A 225 -0.16 -24.49 16.60
N ILE A 226 -0.40 -23.60 17.59
CA ILE A 226 0.16 -22.24 17.57
C ILE A 226 1.69 -22.23 17.68
N PRO A 227 2.32 -22.98 18.58
CA PRO A 227 3.79 -23.08 18.62
C PRO A 227 4.39 -23.56 17.30
N GLU A 228 3.77 -24.57 16.67
CA GLU A 228 4.16 -25.06 15.35
C GLU A 228 4.05 -23.99 14.26
N LEU A 229 2.94 -23.24 14.25
CA LEU A 229 2.78 -22.13 13.30
C LEU A 229 3.89 -21.08 13.43
N LEU A 230 4.25 -20.71 14.66
CA LEU A 230 5.33 -19.75 14.93
C LEU A 230 6.70 -20.29 14.50
N GLU A 231 6.94 -21.59 14.72
CA GLU A 231 8.17 -22.27 14.28
C GLU A 231 8.27 -22.30 12.74
N MET A 232 7.19 -22.63 12.05
CA MET A 232 7.15 -22.63 10.57
C MET A 232 7.36 -21.25 9.99
N ILE A 233 6.84 -20.20 10.63
CA ILE A 233 7.10 -18.80 10.26
C ILE A 233 8.60 -18.47 10.34
N LEU A 234 9.23 -18.81 11.47
CA LEU A 234 10.66 -18.54 11.68
C LEU A 234 11.53 -19.34 10.71
N LEU A 235 11.19 -20.59 10.44
CA LEU A 235 11.88 -21.44 9.47
C LEU A 235 11.78 -20.86 8.05
N THR A 236 10.59 -20.45 7.64
CA THR A 236 10.37 -19.80 6.33
C THR A 236 11.17 -18.49 6.22
N ALA A 237 11.20 -17.70 7.30
CA ALA A 237 11.98 -16.47 7.35
C ALA A 237 13.50 -16.71 7.25
N GLU A 238 14.00 -17.79 7.85
CA GLU A 238 15.40 -18.19 7.77
C GLU A 238 15.78 -18.61 6.35
N VAL A 239 14.94 -19.40 5.68
CA VAL A 239 15.13 -19.80 4.28
C VAL A 239 15.16 -18.60 3.34
N LYS A 240 14.37 -17.55 3.64
CA LYS A 240 14.34 -16.30 2.87
C LYS A 240 15.55 -15.38 3.14
N GLU A 241 16.38 -15.67 4.11
CA GLU A 241 17.54 -14.84 4.49
C GLU A 241 17.20 -13.34 4.60
N LEU A 242 16.16 -13.01 5.37
CA LEU A 242 15.70 -11.62 5.51
C LEU A 242 16.77 -10.71 6.13
N LYS A 243 17.26 -9.74 5.36
CA LYS A 243 18.34 -8.83 5.76
C LYS A 243 17.93 -7.37 5.55
N ALA A 244 18.47 -6.47 6.34
CA ALA A 244 18.37 -5.03 6.14
C ALA A 244 19.59 -4.33 6.75
N ASN A 245 19.91 -3.15 6.25
CA ASN A 245 20.98 -2.31 6.82
C ASN A 245 20.38 -1.39 7.91
N PRO A 246 20.73 -1.58 9.20
CA PRO A 246 20.23 -0.73 10.28
C PRO A 246 20.96 0.61 10.37
N ASN A 247 22.16 0.75 9.78
CA ASN A 247 23.04 1.90 9.95
C ASN A 247 22.79 3.03 8.94
N ARG A 248 21.74 2.94 8.15
CA ARG A 248 21.33 3.99 7.21
C ARG A 248 20.17 4.83 7.75
N LYS A 249 19.82 5.89 7.04
CA LYS A 249 18.60 6.66 7.31
C LYS A 249 17.37 5.78 7.20
N ALA A 250 16.42 5.98 8.11
CA ALA A 250 15.23 5.19 8.16
C ALA A 250 14.37 5.38 6.91
N ARG A 251 13.85 4.26 6.42
CA ARG A 251 12.83 4.19 5.38
C ARG A 251 11.84 3.10 5.75
N GLY A 252 10.58 3.33 5.41
CA GLY A 252 9.54 2.34 5.66
C GLY A 252 8.20 2.81 5.12
N LEU A 253 7.14 2.21 5.63
CA LEU A 253 5.79 2.40 5.14
C LEU A 253 4.88 2.95 6.24
N VAL A 254 3.99 3.87 5.87
CA VAL A 254 2.89 4.30 6.74
C VAL A 254 1.81 3.21 6.70
N ILE A 255 1.59 2.56 7.83
CA ILE A 255 0.58 1.50 7.96
C ILE A 255 -0.80 2.11 8.11
N GLU A 256 -0.93 3.06 9.07
CA GLU A 256 -2.19 3.73 9.36
C GLU A 256 -1.89 5.15 9.89
N ALA A 257 -2.84 6.06 9.75
CA ALA A 257 -2.71 7.40 10.26
C ALA A 257 -4.04 7.97 10.75
N GLN A 258 -3.98 8.75 11.82
CA GLN A 258 -5.14 9.33 12.47
C GLN A 258 -4.87 10.74 13.00
N LEU A 259 -5.94 11.48 13.26
CA LEU A 259 -5.87 12.78 13.90
C LEU A 259 -6.38 12.67 15.35
N ASP A 260 -5.46 12.65 16.29
CA ASP A 260 -5.78 12.63 17.72
C ASP A 260 -6.07 14.05 18.23
N LYS A 261 -7.14 14.23 19.01
CA LYS A 261 -7.57 15.55 19.52
C LYS A 261 -6.55 16.22 20.43
N GLY A 262 -5.72 15.44 21.12
CA GLY A 262 -4.73 15.95 22.09
C GLY A 262 -3.30 15.95 21.56
N ARG A 263 -2.97 14.96 20.72
CA ARG A 263 -1.61 14.72 20.21
C ARG A 263 -1.37 15.24 18.80
N GLY A 264 -2.45 15.59 18.06
CA GLY A 264 -2.39 16.03 16.67
C GLY A 264 -2.26 14.85 15.71
N PRO A 265 -1.61 15.03 14.53
CA PRO A 265 -1.37 13.95 13.58
C PRO A 265 -0.51 12.85 14.19
N VAL A 266 -1.00 11.63 14.11
CA VAL A 266 -0.37 10.41 14.59
C VAL A 266 -0.31 9.42 13.45
N ALA A 267 0.86 8.83 13.21
CA ALA A 267 1.01 7.81 12.19
C ALA A 267 1.68 6.56 12.76
N THR A 268 1.13 5.40 12.47
CA THR A 268 1.78 4.12 12.72
C THR A 268 2.60 3.77 11.49
N VAL A 269 3.90 3.64 11.66
CA VAL A 269 4.84 3.34 10.58
C VAL A 269 5.57 2.03 10.86
N LEU A 270 5.86 1.30 9.80
CA LEU A 270 6.74 0.13 9.82
C LEU A 270 8.09 0.53 9.25
N VAL A 271 9.13 0.46 10.05
CA VAL A 271 10.51 0.68 9.59
C VAL A 271 10.94 -0.55 8.80
N GLN A 272 11.28 -0.39 7.52
CA GLN A 272 11.76 -1.48 6.67
C GLN A 272 13.28 -1.52 6.59
N LYS A 273 13.91 -0.36 6.51
CA LYS A 273 15.39 -0.21 6.42
C LYS A 273 15.84 0.96 7.29
N GLY A 274 17.09 0.89 7.76
CA GLY A 274 17.66 1.92 8.61
C GLY A 274 17.09 1.92 10.03
N THR A 275 17.46 2.90 10.81
CA THR A 275 16.98 3.10 12.18
C THR A 275 16.36 4.48 12.31
N LEU A 276 15.09 4.54 12.66
CA LEU A 276 14.37 5.78 12.94
C LEU A 276 14.63 6.20 14.38
N LYS A 277 14.96 7.47 14.58
CA LYS A 277 15.25 8.03 15.91
C LYS A 277 14.37 9.22 16.22
N VAL A 278 14.10 9.41 17.52
CA VAL A 278 13.45 10.65 17.98
C VAL A 278 14.34 11.83 17.63
N GLY A 279 13.79 12.82 16.97
CA GLY A 279 14.51 13.98 16.47
C GLY A 279 14.80 13.97 14.97
N ASP A 280 14.63 12.83 14.30
CA ASP A 280 14.81 12.74 12.85
C ASP A 280 13.76 13.58 12.11
N SER A 281 14.19 14.18 11.01
CA SER A 281 13.30 14.84 10.07
C SER A 281 12.81 13.83 9.04
N ILE A 282 11.50 13.67 8.90
CA ILE A 282 10.90 12.70 8.00
C ILE A 282 9.95 13.36 7.02
N ALA A 283 9.81 12.76 5.86
CA ALA A 283 8.75 13.05 4.91
C ALA A 283 7.99 11.76 4.58
N ALA A 284 6.67 11.87 4.46
CA ALA A 284 5.76 10.79 4.07
C ALA A 284 4.75 11.36 3.08
N GLY A 285 4.95 11.07 1.79
CA GLY A 285 4.13 11.66 0.73
C GLY A 285 4.10 13.18 0.78
N SER A 286 2.91 13.75 0.96
CA SER A 286 2.68 15.20 1.08
C SER A 286 2.97 15.76 2.49
N CYS A 287 3.23 14.90 3.47
CA CYS A 287 3.45 15.31 4.86
C CYS A 287 4.94 15.29 5.22
N TYR A 288 5.34 16.17 6.11
CA TYR A 288 6.68 16.22 6.65
C TYR A 288 6.66 16.65 8.12
N GLY A 289 7.76 16.43 8.80
CA GLY A 289 7.89 16.87 10.18
C GLY A 289 9.11 16.30 10.87
N ARG A 290 9.25 16.63 12.15
CA ARG A 290 10.30 16.11 13.01
C ARG A 290 9.69 15.15 14.02
N VAL A 291 10.22 13.96 14.12
CA VAL A 291 9.77 12.95 15.08
C VAL A 291 9.96 13.50 16.52
N ARG A 292 8.87 13.85 17.18
CA ARG A 292 8.87 14.39 18.56
C ARG A 292 8.86 13.27 19.58
N ALA A 293 8.13 12.21 19.30
CA ALA A 293 8.03 11.03 20.15
C ALA A 293 7.70 9.82 19.30
N MET A 294 8.14 8.66 19.75
CA MET A 294 7.77 7.35 19.21
C MET A 294 7.25 6.47 20.34
N MET A 295 6.25 5.65 20.03
CA MET A 295 5.69 4.66 20.94
C MET A 295 5.68 3.29 20.28
N ASP A 296 5.96 2.26 21.06
CA ASP A 296 5.82 0.87 20.63
C ASP A 296 4.34 0.43 20.62
N ASP A 297 4.09 -0.80 20.18
CA ASP A 297 2.77 -1.44 20.16
C ASP A 297 2.12 -1.60 21.56
N LYS A 298 2.91 -1.45 22.63
CA LYS A 298 2.46 -1.49 24.03
C LYS A 298 2.22 -0.10 24.63
N GLY A 299 2.43 0.97 23.82
CA GLY A 299 2.28 2.35 24.27
C GLY A 299 3.48 2.91 25.06
N ASN A 300 4.61 2.20 25.12
CA ASN A 300 5.81 2.69 25.78
C ASN A 300 6.60 3.62 24.85
N ARG A 301 7.20 4.65 25.44
CA ARG A 301 8.07 5.55 24.67
C ARG A 301 9.39 4.87 24.31
N VAL A 302 9.72 4.89 23.02
CA VAL A 302 10.98 4.38 22.48
C VAL A 302 11.81 5.51 21.88
N LYS A 303 13.13 5.41 21.93
CA LYS A 303 14.04 6.41 21.38
C LYS A 303 14.44 6.12 19.94
N GLU A 304 14.46 4.85 19.58
CA GLU A 304 14.85 4.37 18.26
C GLU A 304 14.03 3.14 17.86
N ALA A 305 13.84 2.96 16.57
CA ALA A 305 13.16 1.82 15.96
C ALA A 305 13.98 1.34 14.76
N GLY A 306 14.46 0.10 14.83
CA GLY A 306 15.21 -0.56 13.76
C GLY A 306 14.32 -1.24 12.73
N PRO A 307 14.91 -1.96 11.76
CA PRO A 307 14.17 -2.68 10.73
C PRO A 307 13.12 -3.65 11.30
N SER A 308 12.02 -3.80 10.60
CA SER A 308 10.85 -4.63 10.96
C SER A 308 10.15 -4.22 12.26
N THR A 309 10.39 -3.01 12.77
CA THR A 309 9.76 -2.54 14.01
C THR A 309 8.62 -1.57 13.68
N PRO A 310 7.39 -1.87 14.09
CA PRO A 310 6.28 -0.92 13.99
C PRO A 310 6.37 0.08 15.15
N VAL A 311 6.14 1.36 14.84
CA VAL A 311 6.09 2.42 15.85
C VAL A 311 5.04 3.46 15.50
N GLU A 312 4.38 3.96 16.53
CA GLU A 312 3.53 5.14 16.43
C GLU A 312 4.40 6.39 16.55
N ILE A 313 4.32 7.29 15.58
CA ILE A 313 5.11 8.52 15.53
C ILE A 313 4.25 9.76 15.69
N LEU A 314 4.81 10.76 16.37
CA LEU A 314 4.22 12.08 16.58
C LEU A 314 5.16 13.15 16.01
N GLY A 315 4.60 14.18 15.37
CA GLY A 315 5.38 15.34 14.95
C GLY A 315 5.27 15.68 13.46
N LEU A 316 4.45 14.98 12.70
CA LEU A 316 4.10 15.36 11.35
C LEU A 316 3.22 16.63 11.34
N ASN A 317 3.30 17.39 10.24
CA ASN A 317 2.49 18.60 10.05
C ASN A 317 1.02 18.29 9.73
N ASP A 318 0.74 17.14 9.11
CA ASP A 318 -0.59 16.69 8.75
C ASP A 318 -0.66 15.16 8.78
N VAL A 319 -1.84 14.58 8.54
CA VAL A 319 -2.07 13.13 8.51
C VAL A 319 -1.64 12.58 7.15
N PRO A 320 -0.60 11.72 7.08
CA PRO A 320 -0.16 11.11 5.83
C PRO A 320 -1.19 10.08 5.34
N ASN A 321 -1.13 9.77 4.05
CA ASN A 321 -1.93 8.67 3.54
C ASN A 321 -1.32 7.33 3.95
N ALA A 322 -2.18 6.40 4.32
CA ALA A 322 -1.75 5.05 4.60
C ALA A 322 -1.23 4.36 3.32
N GLY A 323 -0.12 3.62 3.42
CA GLY A 323 0.59 3.04 2.28
C GLY A 323 1.64 3.92 1.63
N GLU A 324 1.78 5.18 2.05
CA GLU A 324 2.88 6.01 1.58
C GLU A 324 4.21 5.60 2.20
N VAL A 325 5.27 5.69 1.41
CA VAL A 325 6.64 5.47 1.88
C VAL A 325 7.08 6.69 2.67
N PHE A 326 7.60 6.48 3.88
CA PHE A 326 8.29 7.53 4.60
C PHE A 326 9.81 7.39 4.46
N VAL A 327 10.50 8.51 4.46
CA VAL A 327 11.97 8.59 4.42
C VAL A 327 12.48 9.57 5.47
N ALA A 328 13.55 9.18 6.15
CA ALA A 328 14.28 10.08 7.04
C ALA A 328 15.30 10.87 6.22
N LEU A 329 15.33 12.20 6.40
CA LEU A 329 16.15 13.15 5.66
C LEU A 329 17.13 13.85 6.60
N GLN A 330 18.08 14.62 6.04
CA GLN A 330 19.14 15.23 6.87
C GLN A 330 18.59 16.35 7.76
N ASN A 331 17.62 17.09 7.24
CA ASN A 331 17.06 18.23 7.92
C ASN A 331 15.60 18.48 7.51
N GLU A 332 14.90 19.29 8.28
CA GLU A 332 13.49 19.62 8.05
C GLU A 332 13.25 20.36 6.73
N LYS A 333 14.25 21.13 6.24
CA LYS A 333 14.14 21.84 4.96
C LYS A 333 14.09 20.87 3.79
N GLU A 334 14.90 19.82 3.81
CA GLU A 334 14.84 18.75 2.81
C GLU A 334 13.52 17.98 2.88
N ALA A 335 13.04 17.66 4.09
CA ALA A 335 11.77 16.98 4.27
C ALA A 335 10.60 17.80 3.72
N ARG A 336 10.61 19.10 3.95
CA ARG A 336 9.62 20.01 3.40
C ARG A 336 9.70 20.09 1.88
N SER A 337 10.89 20.24 1.30
CA SER A 337 11.10 20.28 -0.15
C SER A 337 10.62 18.99 -0.82
N PHE A 338 10.88 17.84 -0.21
CA PHE A 338 10.38 16.54 -0.67
C PHE A 338 8.84 16.52 -0.72
N ALA A 339 8.18 16.93 0.36
CA ALA A 339 6.72 16.97 0.43
C ALA A 339 6.10 17.96 -0.57
N GLU A 340 6.72 19.14 -0.76
CA GLU A 340 6.28 20.14 -1.76
C GLU A 340 6.39 19.58 -3.20
N THR A 341 7.46 18.84 -3.50
CA THR A 341 7.63 18.17 -4.81
C THR A 341 6.55 17.12 -5.00
N PHE A 342 6.28 16.31 -3.99
CA PHE A 342 5.24 15.28 -4.02
C PHE A 342 3.85 15.88 -4.28
N ILE A 343 3.52 17.00 -3.63
CA ILE A 343 2.25 17.72 -3.84
C ILE A 343 2.17 18.26 -5.29
N THR A 344 3.27 18.80 -5.81
CA THR A 344 3.31 19.40 -7.14
C THR A 344 3.11 18.34 -8.23
N GLU A 345 3.83 17.23 -8.12
CA GLU A 345 3.69 16.09 -9.03
C GLU A 345 2.31 15.45 -8.97
N GLY A 346 1.75 15.29 -7.76
CA GLY A 346 0.38 14.81 -7.59
C GLY A 346 -0.67 15.70 -8.27
N LYS A 347 -0.50 17.04 -8.20
CA LYS A 347 -1.36 17.97 -8.90
C LYS A 347 -1.19 17.88 -10.43
N ASN A 348 0.05 17.78 -10.91
CA ASN A 348 0.34 17.64 -12.33
C ASN A 348 -0.30 16.39 -12.92
N LYS A 349 -0.17 15.26 -12.21
CA LYS A 349 -0.78 13.99 -12.59
C LYS A 349 -2.31 14.07 -12.65
N LEU A 350 -2.94 14.70 -11.67
CA LEU A 350 -4.40 14.95 -11.68
C LEU A 350 -4.83 15.81 -12.87
N ILE A 351 -4.06 16.82 -13.24
CA ILE A 351 -4.34 17.69 -14.40
C ILE A 351 -4.20 16.90 -15.71
N GLU A 352 -3.16 16.07 -15.84
CA GLU A 352 -2.96 15.19 -17.00
C GLU A 352 -4.10 14.17 -17.13
N ASP A 353 -4.48 13.49 -16.04
CA ASP A 353 -5.58 12.52 -16.01
C ASP A 353 -6.94 13.19 -16.34
N THR A 354 -7.15 14.42 -15.89
CA THR A 354 -8.36 15.18 -16.20
C THR A 354 -8.40 15.58 -17.67
N LYS A 355 -7.27 16.00 -18.24
CA LYS A 355 -7.16 16.32 -19.67
C LYS A 355 -7.35 15.08 -20.55
N ALA A 356 -6.79 13.93 -20.15
CA ALA A 356 -6.95 12.67 -20.87
C ALA A 356 -8.40 12.18 -20.88
N LYS A 357 -9.17 12.44 -19.82
CA LYS A 357 -10.60 12.08 -19.71
C LYS A 357 -11.57 13.03 -20.40
N LEU A 358 -11.12 14.22 -20.82
CA LEU A 358 -11.90 15.19 -21.59
C LEU A 358 -11.72 14.99 -23.09
N SER A 359 -11.91 13.75 -23.58
CA SER A 359 -12.05 13.53 -25.02
C SER A 359 -13.41 14.04 -25.49
N LEU A 360 -13.51 14.47 -26.77
CA LEU A 360 -14.78 14.92 -27.35
C LEU A 360 -15.88 13.86 -27.28
N ASP A 361 -15.53 12.58 -27.35
CA ASP A 361 -16.47 11.44 -27.22
C ASP A 361 -17.04 11.31 -25.80
N ASP A 362 -16.24 11.61 -24.76
CA ASP A 362 -16.73 11.64 -23.37
C ASP A 362 -17.65 12.84 -23.13
N LEU A 363 -17.37 13.99 -23.76
CA LEU A 363 -18.23 15.15 -23.72
C LEU A 363 -19.61 14.85 -24.38
N PHE A 364 -19.62 14.19 -25.53
CA PHE A 364 -20.86 13.73 -26.19
C PHE A 364 -21.59 12.68 -25.39
N SER A 365 -20.88 11.79 -24.69
CA SER A 365 -21.46 10.80 -23.78
C SER A 365 -22.07 11.47 -22.55
N GLN A 366 -21.42 12.47 -21.96
CA GLN A 366 -21.95 13.28 -20.86
C GLN A 366 -23.16 14.13 -21.27
N ILE A 367 -23.18 14.67 -22.49
CA ILE A 367 -24.34 15.39 -23.02
C ILE A 367 -25.53 14.46 -23.27
N LYS A 368 -25.29 13.21 -23.70
CA LYS A 368 -26.31 12.17 -23.83
C LYS A 368 -26.79 11.65 -22.48
N ALA A 369 -25.93 11.62 -21.47
CA ALA A 369 -26.21 11.25 -20.07
C ALA A 369 -26.87 12.38 -19.26
N GLY A 370 -27.26 13.48 -19.86
CA GLY A 370 -27.76 14.73 -19.24
C GLY A 370 -28.92 14.65 -18.25
N ASN A 371 -29.25 13.46 -17.76
CA ASN A 371 -30.24 13.23 -16.71
C ASN A 371 -29.69 12.51 -15.46
N VAL A 372 -28.38 12.21 -15.42
CA VAL A 372 -27.80 11.53 -14.24
C VAL A 372 -27.64 12.55 -13.11
N LYS A 373 -28.29 12.29 -11.98
CA LYS A 373 -28.16 13.13 -10.78
C LYS A 373 -26.87 12.82 -10.06
N GLU A 374 -26.07 13.84 -9.74
CA GLU A 374 -24.91 13.69 -8.88
C GLU A 374 -25.32 13.82 -7.40
N LEU A 375 -24.86 12.88 -6.57
CA LEU A 375 -24.95 12.95 -5.11
C LEU A 375 -23.57 13.27 -4.52
N PRO A 376 -23.29 14.55 -4.21
CA PRO A 376 -22.03 14.92 -3.60
C PRO A 376 -22.02 14.56 -2.11
N ILE A 377 -20.98 13.82 -1.66
CA ILE A 377 -20.85 13.36 -0.28
C ILE A 377 -19.48 13.80 0.29
N ILE A 378 -19.47 14.15 1.56
CA ILE A 378 -18.24 14.32 2.36
C ILE A 378 -18.12 13.12 3.28
N VAL A 379 -16.95 12.47 3.27
CA VAL A 379 -16.64 11.32 4.12
C VAL A 379 -15.64 11.75 5.19
N LYS A 380 -15.95 11.49 6.44
CA LYS A 380 -15.02 11.62 7.56
C LYS A 380 -15.02 10.35 8.39
N ALA A 381 -13.85 9.90 8.79
CA ALA A 381 -13.67 8.76 9.67
C ALA A 381 -12.53 9.00 10.67
N ASP A 382 -12.35 8.10 11.59
CA ASP A 382 -11.34 8.13 12.65
C ASP A 382 -9.92 7.92 12.13
N VAL A 383 -9.75 7.04 11.14
CA VAL A 383 -8.46 6.73 10.50
C VAL A 383 -8.54 6.83 8.98
N GLN A 384 -7.38 6.98 8.35
CA GLN A 384 -7.26 7.16 6.90
C GLN A 384 -7.79 5.95 6.11
N GLY A 385 -7.50 4.75 6.55
CA GLY A 385 -7.96 3.53 5.88
C GLY A 385 -9.49 3.37 5.92
N SER A 386 -10.16 3.78 7.01
CA SER A 386 -11.62 3.81 7.11
C SER A 386 -12.24 4.81 6.14
N VAL A 387 -11.64 6.00 5.97
CA VAL A 387 -12.07 6.99 4.94
C VAL A 387 -12.03 6.38 3.56
N GLU A 388 -10.93 5.69 3.22
CA GLU A 388 -10.72 5.06 1.93
C GLU A 388 -11.75 3.94 1.67
N ALA A 389 -11.99 3.07 2.65
CA ALA A 389 -12.94 1.97 2.56
C ALA A 389 -14.38 2.47 2.35
N VAL A 390 -14.81 3.45 3.13
CA VAL A 390 -16.15 4.05 3.01
C VAL A 390 -16.31 4.74 1.65
N LYS A 391 -15.30 5.50 1.20
CA LYS A 391 -15.30 6.14 -0.11
C LYS A 391 -15.49 5.13 -1.24
N GLN A 392 -14.72 4.05 -1.24
CA GLN A 392 -14.81 3.00 -2.26
C GLN A 392 -16.17 2.31 -2.24
N SER A 393 -16.70 2.00 -1.06
CA SER A 393 -18.02 1.37 -0.90
C SER A 393 -19.15 2.27 -1.39
N LEU A 394 -19.11 3.57 -1.08
CA LEU A 394 -20.11 4.54 -1.53
C LEU A 394 -20.12 4.74 -3.05
N VAL A 395 -18.94 4.80 -3.67
CA VAL A 395 -18.83 4.93 -5.13
C VAL A 395 -19.39 3.72 -5.85
N LYS A 396 -19.25 2.50 -5.30
CA LYS A 396 -19.86 1.27 -5.85
C LYS A 396 -21.40 1.28 -5.86
N LEU A 397 -22.05 2.12 -5.05
CA LEU A 397 -23.51 2.26 -5.01
C LEU A 397 -24.06 3.14 -6.16
N SER A 398 -23.19 3.72 -6.98
CA SER A 398 -23.61 4.49 -8.15
C SER A 398 -24.37 3.60 -9.13
N ASN A 399 -25.45 4.14 -9.72
CA ASN A 399 -26.27 3.48 -10.72
C ASN A 399 -26.52 4.43 -11.92
N GLU A 400 -27.35 4.00 -12.88
CA GLU A 400 -27.65 4.78 -14.10
C GLU A 400 -28.43 6.09 -13.82
N GLU A 401 -29.13 6.20 -12.69
CA GLU A 401 -29.91 7.39 -12.32
C GLU A 401 -29.13 8.36 -11.42
N VAL A 402 -28.25 7.81 -10.52
CA VAL A 402 -27.53 8.59 -9.52
C VAL A 402 -26.07 8.16 -9.45
N VAL A 403 -25.17 9.11 -9.63
CA VAL A 403 -23.72 8.92 -9.43
C VAL A 403 -23.33 9.49 -8.06
N VAL A 404 -22.76 8.64 -7.21
CA VAL A 404 -22.20 9.04 -5.92
C VAL A 404 -20.81 9.63 -6.13
N LYS A 405 -20.66 10.91 -5.76
CA LYS A 405 -19.39 11.63 -5.92
C LYS A 405 -18.87 12.06 -4.56
N VAL A 406 -17.78 11.43 -4.11
CA VAL A 406 -17.12 11.86 -2.88
C VAL A 406 -16.26 13.08 -3.19
N ILE A 407 -16.68 14.26 -2.75
CA ILE A 407 -16.03 15.55 -2.99
C ILE A 407 -14.90 15.83 -2.01
N HIS A 408 -15.00 15.27 -0.80
CA HIS A 408 -13.94 15.39 0.21
C HIS A 408 -13.93 14.17 1.12
N GLY A 409 -12.72 13.65 1.40
CA GLY A 409 -12.48 12.64 2.41
C GLY A 409 -11.42 13.13 3.39
N GLY A 410 -11.63 12.97 4.68
CA GLY A 410 -10.65 13.43 5.69
C GLY A 410 -10.76 12.66 6.99
N VAL A 411 -9.67 12.65 7.74
CA VAL A 411 -9.57 12.05 9.06
C VAL A 411 -9.96 13.07 10.12
N GLY A 412 -10.74 12.63 11.09
CA GLY A 412 -11.17 13.46 12.22
C GLY A 412 -12.67 13.33 12.50
N THR A 413 -13.11 13.86 13.61
CA THR A 413 -14.50 13.85 14.10
C THR A 413 -15.22 15.15 13.75
#